data_369c3cccc96c0a1ba9bfd43177736373
#
_entry.id   369c3cccc96c0a1ba9bfd43177736373
#
_cell.length_a   1.000
_cell.length_b   1.000
_cell.length_c   1.000
_cell.angle_alpha   90.00
_cell.angle_beta   90.00
_cell.angle_gamma   90.00
#
_symmetry.space_group_name_H-M   'P 1'
#
loop_
_entity.id
_entity.type
_entity.pdbx_description
1 polymer ?
#
loop_
_entity_poly.entity_id
_entity_poly.type
_entity_poly.pdbx_seq_one_letter_code
_entity_poly.pdbx_strand_id
1 'polypeptide(L)'
;ELILLSAAGILFIIQLIYYFGLYNRIHARNKAVRKEEVHFSRELPPLSVILCARNEAENLRKILPAILEQDYPQFEVIVINDASTDETEDILGMMEEKYPHLYHSFTPDSARYISHKKLALTLGIKASKHDWLVFTETNCMPASKDWLRLMARNFTSQTQVVLGYSGYDRTKGWLHKRV
;
A
#
# COMPACT_ATOMS: atom_id res chain seq x y z
N GLU A 1 -43.44 -13.32 -13.79
CA GLU A 1 -43.04 -11.92 -13.53
C GLU A 1 -42.97 -11.60 -12.03
N LEU A 2 -44.00 -11.95 -11.24
CA LEU A 2 -44.04 -11.68 -9.78
C LEU A 2 -42.90 -12.33 -9.03
N ILE A 3 -42.49 -13.58 -9.40
CA ILE A 3 -41.38 -14.31 -8.78
C ILE A 3 -40.03 -13.62 -9.09
N LEU A 4 -39.86 -13.15 -10.31
CA LEU A 4 -38.62 -12.43 -10.71
C LEU A 4 -38.53 -11.07 -9.98
N LEU A 5 -39.64 -10.37 -9.82
CA LEU A 5 -39.68 -9.09 -9.11
C LEU A 5 -39.39 -9.26 -7.60
N SER A 6 -39.95 -10.31 -7.00
CA SER A 6 -39.66 -10.63 -5.59
C SER A 6 -38.20 -11.04 -5.35
N ALA A 7 -37.61 -11.85 -6.24
CA ALA A 7 -36.21 -12.21 -6.19
C ALA A 7 -35.29 -10.99 -6.33
N ALA A 8 -35.59 -10.09 -7.28
CA ALA A 8 -34.86 -8.85 -7.45
C ALA A 8 -34.91 -7.95 -6.20
N GLY A 9 -36.13 -7.84 -5.59
CA GLY A 9 -36.31 -7.10 -4.34
C GLY A 9 -35.48 -7.65 -3.17
N ILE A 10 -35.47 -8.96 -3.02
CA ILE A 10 -34.65 -9.63 -1.97
C ILE A 10 -33.16 -9.37 -2.19
N LEU A 11 -32.67 -9.53 -3.41
CA LEU A 11 -31.27 -9.26 -3.74
C LEU A 11 -30.89 -7.79 -3.48
N PHE A 12 -31.78 -6.86 -3.81
CA PHE A 12 -31.57 -5.45 -3.54
C PHE A 12 -31.49 -5.14 -2.03
N ILE A 13 -32.35 -5.75 -1.22
CA ILE A 13 -32.33 -5.61 0.23
C ILE A 13 -31.01 -6.16 0.80
N ILE A 14 -30.59 -7.35 0.35
CA ILE A 14 -29.31 -7.96 0.75
C ILE A 14 -28.14 -7.01 0.41
N GLN A 15 -28.17 -6.43 -0.79
CA GLN A 15 -27.15 -5.48 -1.23
C GLN A 15 -27.11 -4.22 -0.36
N LEU A 16 -28.28 -3.68 0.01
CA LEU A 16 -28.38 -2.53 0.91
C LEU A 16 -27.84 -2.85 2.31
N ILE A 17 -28.18 -4.01 2.88
CA ILE A 17 -27.68 -4.45 4.18
C ILE A 17 -26.17 -4.57 4.14
N TYR A 18 -25.63 -5.17 3.09
CA TYR A 18 -24.18 -5.30 2.91
C TYR A 18 -23.50 -3.94 2.75
N TYR A 19 -24.07 -3.06 1.92
CA TYR A 19 -23.58 -1.71 1.69
C TYR A 19 -23.56 -0.90 2.99
N PHE A 20 -24.67 -0.79 3.68
CA PHE A 20 -24.76 -0.03 4.93
C PHE A 20 -23.94 -0.67 6.05
N GLY A 21 -23.88 -2.00 6.14
CA GLY A 21 -23.09 -2.72 7.14
C GLY A 21 -21.59 -2.50 6.97
N LEU A 22 -21.08 -2.50 5.73
CA LEU A 22 -19.66 -2.32 5.45
C LEU A 22 -19.22 -0.86 5.59
N TYR A 23 -19.95 0.08 4.98
CA TYR A 23 -19.60 1.50 5.02
C TYR A 23 -19.79 2.14 6.41
N ASN A 24 -20.79 1.72 7.17
CA ASN A 24 -20.95 2.18 8.55
C ASN A 24 -19.79 1.79 9.46
N ARG A 25 -19.09 0.68 9.19
CA ARG A 25 -17.90 0.30 9.96
C ARG A 25 -16.78 1.33 9.81
N ILE A 26 -16.55 1.84 8.60
CA ILE A 26 -15.54 2.87 8.35
C ILE A 26 -15.93 4.16 9.07
N HIS A 27 -17.20 4.57 8.95
CA HIS A 27 -17.69 5.77 9.61
C HIS A 27 -17.65 5.65 11.14
N ALA A 28 -18.05 4.51 11.69
CA ALA A 28 -17.99 4.22 13.12
C ALA A 28 -16.52 4.24 13.63
N ARG A 29 -15.58 3.64 12.87
CA ARG A 29 -14.15 3.71 13.20
C ARG A 29 -13.63 5.15 13.23
N ASN A 30 -13.95 5.94 12.21
CA ASN A 30 -13.53 7.34 12.16
C ASN A 30 -14.13 8.16 13.31
N LYS A 31 -15.36 7.86 13.71
CA LYS A 31 -16.02 8.49 14.87
C LYS A 31 -15.34 8.08 16.18
N ALA A 32 -15.02 6.79 16.35
CA ALA A 32 -14.31 6.28 17.52
C ALA A 32 -12.90 6.87 17.63
N VAL A 33 -12.17 7.02 16.52
CA VAL A 33 -10.88 7.70 16.50
C VAL A 33 -10.99 9.17 16.95
N ARG A 34 -12.01 9.90 16.46
CA ARG A 34 -12.25 11.31 16.87
C ARG A 34 -12.62 11.44 18.35
N LYS A 35 -13.21 10.41 18.93
CA LYS A 35 -13.58 10.38 20.36
C LYS A 35 -12.48 9.82 21.27
N GLU A 36 -11.31 9.51 20.70
CA GLU A 36 -10.18 8.89 21.43
C GLU A 36 -10.53 7.53 22.06
N GLU A 37 -11.58 6.87 21.58
CA GLU A 37 -12.00 5.54 22.04
C GLU A 37 -11.12 4.41 21.48
N VAL A 38 -10.24 4.73 20.50
CA VAL A 38 -9.33 3.76 19.85
C VAL A 38 -7.96 3.83 20.49
N HIS A 39 -7.54 2.72 21.08
CA HIS A 39 -6.18 2.59 21.59
C HIS A 39 -5.22 2.29 20.43
N PHE A 40 -4.34 3.24 20.17
CA PHE A 40 -3.26 3.08 19.21
C PHE A 40 -2.02 2.50 19.91
N SER A 41 -1.28 1.65 19.19
CA SER A 41 0.03 1.21 19.68
C SER A 41 0.97 2.42 19.80
N ARG A 42 1.72 2.48 20.90
CA ARG A 42 2.83 3.40 21.08
C ARG A 42 4.15 2.81 20.59
N GLU A 43 4.16 1.51 20.37
CA GLU A 43 5.32 0.81 19.84
C GLU A 43 5.40 1.03 18.34
N LEU A 44 6.60 1.32 17.86
CA LEU A 44 6.92 1.46 16.45
C LEU A 44 7.86 0.31 16.07
N PRO A 45 7.30 -0.87 15.74
CA PRO A 45 8.12 -2.04 15.44
C PRO A 45 8.89 -1.84 14.13
N PRO A 46 10.07 -2.44 13.99
CA PRO A 46 10.80 -2.43 12.72
C PRO A 46 9.92 -2.97 11.58
N LEU A 47 10.03 -2.37 10.41
CA LEU A 47 9.20 -2.75 9.26
C LEU A 47 9.97 -2.74 7.93
N SER A 48 9.51 -3.54 6.98
CA SER A 48 10.03 -3.59 5.61
C SER A 48 8.96 -3.06 4.65
N VAL A 49 9.30 -2.03 3.89
CA VAL A 49 8.44 -1.46 2.83
C VAL A 49 8.79 -2.14 1.52
N ILE A 50 7.82 -2.76 0.87
CA ILE A 50 8.01 -3.54 -0.36
C ILE A 50 7.31 -2.85 -1.53
N LEU A 51 8.07 -2.62 -2.60
CA LEU A 51 7.59 -2.10 -3.88
C LEU A 51 7.97 -3.03 -5.02
N CYS A 52 7.10 -3.10 -6.03
CA CYS A 52 7.44 -3.72 -7.31
C CYS A 52 7.43 -2.63 -8.38
N ALA A 53 8.48 -2.58 -9.18
CA ALA A 53 8.64 -1.59 -10.23
C ALA A 53 8.82 -2.28 -11.59
N ARG A 54 8.12 -1.79 -12.60
CA ARG A 54 8.31 -2.21 -13.98
C ARG A 54 8.14 -1.03 -14.91
N ASN A 55 9.23 -0.55 -15.51
CA ASN A 55 9.26 0.65 -16.33
C ASN A 55 8.69 1.88 -15.60
N GLU A 56 9.18 2.10 -14.38
CA GLU A 56 8.67 3.12 -13.46
C GLU A 56 9.74 4.17 -13.10
N ALA A 57 10.71 4.39 -13.99
CA ALA A 57 11.83 5.29 -13.77
C ALA A 57 11.40 6.69 -13.28
N GLU A 58 10.45 7.32 -13.96
CA GLU A 58 9.98 8.66 -13.59
C GLU A 58 9.24 8.70 -12.24
N ASN A 59 8.43 7.68 -11.96
CA ASN A 59 7.69 7.60 -10.71
C ASN A 59 8.64 7.35 -9.54
N LEU A 60 9.61 6.45 -9.70
CA LEU A 60 10.61 6.15 -8.67
C LEU A 60 11.44 7.38 -8.29
N ARG A 61 11.86 8.20 -9.26
CA ARG A 61 12.56 9.45 -8.97
C ARG A 61 11.81 10.39 -8.03
N LYS A 62 10.48 10.38 -8.10
CA LYS A 62 9.60 11.25 -7.30
C LYS A 62 9.22 10.62 -5.96
N ILE A 63 8.89 9.34 -5.98
CA ILE A 63 8.25 8.64 -4.85
C ILE A 63 9.27 8.05 -3.91
N LEU A 64 10.36 7.47 -4.43
CA LEU A 64 11.33 6.75 -3.63
C LEU A 64 11.97 7.63 -2.54
N PRO A 65 12.39 8.88 -2.82
CA PRO A 65 12.86 9.78 -1.78
C PRO A 65 11.82 10.05 -0.68
N ALA A 66 10.54 10.21 -1.06
CA ALA A 66 9.47 10.45 -0.08
C ALA A 66 9.20 9.25 0.83
N ILE A 67 9.46 8.03 0.35
CA ILE A 67 9.37 6.80 1.16
C ILE A 67 10.63 6.63 2.02
N LEU A 68 11.81 6.88 1.46
CA LEU A 68 13.09 6.72 2.15
C LEU A 68 13.34 7.77 3.24
N GLU A 69 12.70 8.94 3.13
CA GLU A 69 12.83 10.05 4.10
C GLU A 69 11.65 10.11 5.10
N GLN A 70 10.99 8.98 5.35
CA GLN A 70 9.94 8.90 6.37
C GLN A 70 10.50 9.06 7.78
N ASP A 71 9.76 9.77 8.65
CA ASP A 71 10.08 9.88 10.07
C ASP A 71 9.67 8.61 10.81
N TYR A 72 10.52 7.57 10.69
CA TYR A 72 10.30 6.28 11.32
C TYR A 72 11.61 5.73 11.89
N PRO A 73 11.64 5.18 13.13
CA PRO A 73 12.90 4.86 13.81
C PRO A 73 13.70 3.74 13.15
N GLN A 74 13.05 2.71 12.64
CA GLN A 74 13.73 1.57 12.04
C GLN A 74 12.88 0.95 10.92
N PHE A 75 13.35 1.10 9.68
CA PHE A 75 12.71 0.49 8.52
C PHE A 75 13.72 0.26 7.41
N GLU A 76 13.36 -0.59 6.49
CA GLU A 76 14.05 -0.79 5.21
C GLU A 76 13.06 -0.67 4.07
N VAL A 77 13.56 -0.36 2.90
CA VAL A 77 12.78 -0.31 1.65
C VAL A 77 13.35 -1.32 0.69
N ILE A 78 12.49 -2.17 0.15
CA ILE A 78 12.86 -3.23 -0.80
C ILE A 78 12.12 -2.97 -2.10
N VAL A 79 12.84 -2.77 -3.18
CA VAL A 79 12.27 -2.58 -4.51
C VAL A 79 12.66 -3.74 -5.40
N ILE A 80 11.68 -4.42 -5.95
CA ILE A 80 11.91 -5.50 -6.90
C ILE A 80 11.66 -4.98 -8.31
N ASN A 81 12.71 -4.93 -9.11
CA ASN A 81 12.65 -4.59 -10.53
C ASN A 81 12.11 -5.80 -11.31
N ASP A 82 10.91 -5.65 -11.89
CA ASP A 82 10.25 -6.70 -12.65
C ASP A 82 10.58 -6.58 -14.14
N ALA A 83 11.84 -6.91 -14.48
CA ALA A 83 12.34 -6.91 -15.85
C ALA A 83 12.06 -5.59 -16.62
N SER A 84 12.40 -4.45 -16.01
CA SER A 84 12.30 -3.14 -16.67
C SER A 84 13.28 -3.01 -17.83
N THR A 85 12.90 -2.24 -18.82
CA THR A 85 13.71 -1.94 -20.03
C THR A 85 14.08 -0.47 -20.15
N ASP A 86 13.62 0.34 -19.19
CA ASP A 86 13.91 1.78 -19.06
C ASP A 86 15.05 2.02 -18.03
N GLU A 87 15.25 3.26 -17.63
CA GLU A 87 16.25 3.68 -16.64
C GLU A 87 15.94 3.25 -15.18
N THR A 88 14.96 2.37 -14.96
CA THR A 88 14.53 1.95 -13.60
C THR A 88 15.72 1.39 -12.81
N GLU A 89 16.52 0.51 -13.41
CA GLU A 89 17.68 -0.10 -12.75
C GLU A 89 18.74 0.91 -12.35
N ASP A 90 19.08 1.84 -13.24
CA ASP A 90 20.06 2.89 -12.98
C ASP A 90 19.64 3.78 -11.81
N ILE A 91 18.34 4.12 -11.76
CA ILE A 91 17.78 4.92 -10.67
C ILE A 91 17.86 4.19 -9.35
N LEU A 92 17.52 2.89 -9.33
CA LEU A 92 17.57 2.07 -8.13
C LEU A 92 19.00 1.96 -7.61
N GLY A 93 19.98 1.74 -8.49
CA GLY A 93 21.40 1.70 -8.12
C GLY A 93 21.88 3.02 -7.50
N MET A 94 21.57 4.16 -8.14
CA MET A 94 21.94 5.48 -7.59
C MET A 94 21.27 5.75 -6.23
N MET A 95 20.02 5.32 -6.04
CA MET A 95 19.30 5.52 -4.78
C MET A 95 19.83 4.61 -3.67
N GLU A 96 20.22 3.38 -3.98
CA GLU A 96 20.81 2.44 -3.02
C GLU A 96 22.17 2.93 -2.50
N GLU A 97 23.00 3.53 -3.35
CA GLU A 97 24.24 4.19 -2.93
C GLU A 97 24.00 5.35 -1.95
N LYS A 98 22.91 6.09 -2.16
CA LYS A 98 22.57 7.25 -1.33
C LYS A 98 21.87 6.88 -0.01
N TYR A 99 21.05 5.83 -0.02
CA TYR A 99 20.22 5.45 1.12
C TYR A 99 20.52 4.02 1.58
N PRO A 100 21.32 3.83 2.66
CA PRO A 100 21.79 2.52 3.13
C PRO A 100 20.68 1.54 3.55
N HIS A 101 19.46 2.02 3.74
CA HIS A 101 18.27 1.21 4.09
C HIS A 101 17.39 0.88 2.88
N LEU A 102 17.83 1.23 1.67
CA LEU A 102 17.25 0.75 0.42
C LEU A 102 18.01 -0.50 -0.02
N TYR A 103 17.27 -1.49 -0.45
CA TYR A 103 17.76 -2.68 -1.14
C TYR A 103 16.94 -2.90 -2.41
N HIS A 104 17.59 -3.16 -3.53
CA HIS A 104 16.85 -3.56 -4.73
C HIS A 104 17.32 -4.91 -5.25
N SER A 105 16.43 -5.59 -5.97
CA SER A 105 16.68 -6.86 -6.65
C SER A 105 15.79 -6.97 -7.89
N PHE A 106 15.95 -8.01 -8.65
CA PHE A 106 15.23 -8.20 -9.92
C PHE A 106 14.53 -9.55 -10.00
N THR A 107 13.50 -9.65 -10.84
CA THR A 107 12.87 -10.92 -11.18
C THR A 107 13.67 -11.62 -12.29
N PRO A 108 13.94 -12.94 -12.19
CA PRO A 108 14.64 -13.66 -13.25
C PRO A 108 13.77 -13.79 -14.51
N ASP A 109 14.36 -13.59 -15.68
CA ASP A 109 13.70 -13.67 -16.99
C ASP A 109 13.05 -15.04 -17.29
N SER A 110 13.50 -16.08 -16.61
CA SER A 110 13.03 -17.46 -16.80
C SER A 110 11.67 -17.77 -16.18
N ALA A 111 11.07 -16.84 -15.44
CA ALA A 111 9.82 -17.05 -14.70
C ALA A 111 8.56 -16.95 -15.56
N ARG A 112 8.52 -17.66 -16.72
CA ARG A 112 7.43 -17.55 -17.71
C ARG A 112 6.07 -18.06 -17.27
N TYR A 113 5.98 -18.81 -16.18
CA TYR A 113 4.75 -19.49 -15.75
C TYR A 113 4.08 -18.88 -14.51
N ILE A 114 4.66 -17.86 -13.91
CA ILE A 114 4.15 -17.22 -12.70
C ILE A 114 3.78 -15.77 -13.03
N SER A 115 2.71 -15.25 -12.44
CA SER A 115 2.41 -13.82 -12.53
C SER A 115 3.62 -13.02 -12.03
N HIS A 116 4.20 -12.19 -12.88
CA HIS A 116 5.38 -11.37 -12.58
C HIS A 116 5.20 -10.59 -11.27
N LYS A 117 4.07 -9.94 -11.06
CA LYS A 117 3.77 -9.19 -9.82
C LYS A 117 3.78 -10.10 -8.58
N LYS A 118 3.26 -11.33 -8.68
CA LYS A 118 3.29 -12.28 -7.54
C LYS A 118 4.71 -12.73 -7.23
N LEU A 119 5.50 -12.98 -8.25
CA LEU A 119 6.90 -13.36 -8.07
C LEU A 119 7.69 -12.21 -7.42
N ALA A 120 7.56 -11.00 -7.96
CA ALA A 120 8.21 -9.82 -7.41
C ALA A 120 7.85 -9.60 -5.93
N LEU A 121 6.56 -9.66 -5.57
CA LEU A 121 6.12 -9.59 -4.19
C LEU A 121 6.71 -10.70 -3.31
N THR A 122 6.76 -11.95 -3.82
CA THR A 122 7.34 -13.08 -3.09
C THR A 122 8.84 -12.88 -2.84
N LEU A 123 9.57 -12.35 -3.82
CA LEU A 123 10.99 -12.02 -3.67
C LEU A 123 11.19 -10.91 -2.63
N GLY A 124 10.37 -9.85 -2.69
CA GLY A 124 10.38 -8.78 -1.70
C GLY A 124 10.13 -9.28 -0.28
N ILE A 125 9.13 -10.15 -0.08
CA ILE A 125 8.86 -10.79 1.21
C ILE A 125 10.04 -11.63 1.69
N LYS A 126 10.66 -12.41 0.81
CA LYS A 126 11.83 -13.23 1.17
C LYS A 126 13.08 -12.41 1.50
N ALA A 127 13.23 -11.24 0.90
CA ALA A 127 14.33 -10.33 1.16
C ALA A 127 14.13 -9.51 2.45
N SER A 128 12.90 -9.44 2.97
CA SER A 128 12.54 -8.67 4.15
C SER A 128 13.22 -9.20 5.42
N LYS A 129 13.75 -8.28 6.24
CA LYS A 129 14.38 -8.57 7.52
C LYS A 129 13.44 -8.43 8.71
N HIS A 130 12.27 -7.84 8.49
CA HIS A 130 11.32 -7.51 9.55
C HIS A 130 9.99 -8.23 9.36
N ASP A 131 9.32 -8.53 10.47
CA ASP A 131 8.04 -9.25 10.47
C ASP A 131 6.86 -8.41 9.96
N TRP A 132 6.92 -7.09 10.16
CA TRP A 132 5.90 -6.18 9.66
C TRP A 132 6.23 -5.71 8.25
N LEU A 133 5.34 -6.04 7.32
CA LEU A 133 5.51 -5.73 5.91
C LEU A 133 4.50 -4.66 5.48
N VAL A 134 4.98 -3.63 4.81
CA VAL A 134 4.16 -2.56 4.22
C VAL A 134 4.29 -2.65 2.71
N PHE A 135 3.19 -2.91 2.02
CA PHE A 135 3.14 -2.94 0.56
C PHE A 135 2.62 -1.61 0.03
N THR A 136 3.33 -1.05 -0.92
CA THR A 136 2.89 0.15 -1.66
C THR A 136 3.25 0.03 -3.14
N GLU A 137 2.71 0.92 -3.94
CA GLU A 137 2.95 0.95 -5.39
C GLU A 137 3.73 2.21 -5.79
N THR A 138 4.41 2.16 -6.92
CA THR A 138 5.24 3.23 -7.47
C THR A 138 4.44 4.47 -7.92
N ASN A 139 3.12 4.39 -7.93
CA ASN A 139 2.21 5.50 -8.21
C ASN A 139 1.56 6.09 -6.93
N CYS A 140 1.92 5.57 -5.76
CA CYS A 140 1.33 5.97 -4.48
C CYS A 140 2.31 6.84 -3.68
N MET A 141 2.14 8.17 -3.76
CA MET A 141 2.92 9.13 -2.97
C MET A 141 2.48 9.13 -1.52
N PRO A 142 3.38 8.96 -0.53
CA PRO A 142 3.07 9.17 0.87
C PRO A 142 2.53 10.58 1.11
N ALA A 143 1.42 10.71 1.84
CA ALA A 143 0.79 11.99 2.08
C ALA A 143 1.60 12.90 3.03
N SER A 144 2.49 12.33 3.84
CA SER A 144 3.35 13.05 4.78
C SER A 144 4.58 12.21 5.17
N LYS A 145 5.53 12.82 5.86
CA LYS A 145 6.67 12.11 6.47
C LYS A 145 6.29 11.18 7.62
N ASP A 146 5.08 11.30 8.14
CA ASP A 146 4.53 10.45 9.20
C ASP A 146 3.75 9.25 8.69
N TRP A 147 3.72 9.00 7.39
CA TRP A 147 2.90 7.95 6.79
C TRP A 147 3.15 6.57 7.41
N LEU A 148 4.41 6.16 7.57
CA LEU A 148 4.77 4.88 8.20
C LEU A 148 4.35 4.85 9.68
N ARG A 149 4.52 5.94 10.41
CA ARG A 149 4.10 6.08 11.81
C ARG A 149 2.58 5.97 11.96
N LEU A 150 1.83 6.59 11.05
CA LEU A 150 0.37 6.51 11.01
C LEU A 150 -0.13 5.09 10.68
N MET A 151 0.58 4.34 9.87
CA MET A 151 0.29 2.93 9.62
C MET A 151 0.61 2.09 10.85
N ALA A 152 1.82 2.22 11.39
CA ALA A 152 2.33 1.42 12.49
C ALA A 152 1.55 1.58 13.80
N ARG A 153 0.97 2.74 14.08
CA ARG A 153 0.12 2.92 15.28
C ARG A 153 -1.07 1.98 15.35
N ASN A 154 -1.44 1.35 14.22
CA ASN A 154 -2.50 0.35 14.15
C ASN A 154 -1.97 -1.10 14.32
N PHE A 155 -0.66 -1.29 14.49
CA PHE A 155 -0.05 -2.60 14.67
C PHE A 155 -0.18 -3.00 16.16
N THR A 156 -1.22 -3.76 16.45
CA THR A 156 -1.48 -4.31 17.79
C THR A 156 -1.29 -5.82 17.77
N SER A 157 -1.18 -6.44 18.91
CA SER A 157 -1.05 -7.91 19.03
C SER A 157 -2.22 -8.70 18.37
N GLN A 158 -3.34 -8.04 18.14
CA GLN A 158 -4.52 -8.63 17.50
C GLN A 158 -4.65 -8.26 16.02
N THR A 159 -3.80 -7.36 15.53
CA THR A 159 -3.88 -6.86 14.15
C THR A 159 -3.04 -7.74 13.25
N GLN A 160 -3.67 -8.38 12.28
CA GLN A 160 -2.98 -9.18 11.26
C GLN A 160 -2.78 -8.40 9.95
N VAL A 161 -3.73 -7.53 9.60
CA VAL A 161 -3.71 -6.74 8.37
C VAL A 161 -4.21 -5.32 8.64
N VAL A 162 -3.51 -4.33 8.11
CA VAL A 162 -3.93 -2.92 8.10
C VAL A 162 -4.07 -2.46 6.65
N LEU A 163 -5.21 -1.90 6.32
CA LEU A 163 -5.46 -1.32 5.00
C LEU A 163 -5.35 0.20 5.08
N GLY A 164 -4.41 0.75 4.32
CA GLY A 164 -4.31 2.18 4.11
C GLY A 164 -5.28 2.66 3.03
N TYR A 165 -5.73 3.89 3.11
CA TYR A 165 -6.52 4.54 2.07
C TYR A 165 -5.58 5.22 1.07
N SER A 166 -5.82 4.96 -0.21
CA SER A 166 -5.18 5.66 -1.33
C SER A 166 -6.24 6.46 -2.08
N GLY A 167 -6.02 7.77 -2.20
CA GLY A 167 -6.88 8.66 -2.98
C GLY A 167 -6.17 9.14 -4.25
N TYR A 168 -6.93 9.57 -5.23
CA TYR A 168 -6.38 10.22 -6.41
C TYR A 168 -5.98 11.65 -6.10
N ASP A 169 -4.84 12.09 -6.65
CA ASP A 169 -4.45 13.49 -6.59
C ASP A 169 -5.49 14.35 -7.30
N ARG A 170 -5.83 15.49 -6.69
CA ARG A 170 -6.83 16.43 -7.22
C ARG A 170 -6.27 17.16 -8.45
N THR A 171 -6.14 16.47 -9.56
CA THR A 171 -5.92 17.13 -10.84
C THR A 171 -7.16 17.94 -11.22
N LYS A 172 -6.94 19.16 -11.75
CA LYS A 172 -7.99 20.15 -12.10
C LYS A 172 -8.90 19.63 -13.23
N GLY A 173 -9.85 18.74 -12.91
CA GLY A 173 -10.82 18.23 -13.86
C GLY A 173 -12.21 18.14 -13.23
N TRP A 174 -13.28 18.51 -13.97
CA TRP A 174 -14.65 18.46 -13.47
C TRP A 174 -15.14 17.04 -13.13
N LEU A 175 -14.53 16.01 -13.71
CA LEU A 175 -14.82 14.60 -13.42
C LEU A 175 -14.32 14.15 -12.03
N HIS A 176 -13.30 14.79 -11.47
CA HIS A 176 -12.75 14.45 -10.15
C HIS A 176 -13.47 15.11 -8.96
N LYS A 177 -14.49 15.93 -9.22
CA LYS A 177 -15.30 16.53 -8.15
C LYS A 177 -16.37 15.59 -7.56
N ARG A 178 -16.49 14.36 -8.06
CA ARG A 178 -17.56 13.41 -7.68
C ARG A 178 -17.07 12.09 -7.06
N VAL A 179 -15.80 12.01 -6.66
CA VAL A 179 -15.28 10.88 -5.90
C VAL A 179 -14.98 11.31 -4.47
#